data_91e62e6f2e13bb7c21cafc039bcea52e
#
_entry.id   91e62e6f2e13bb7c21cafc039bcea52e
#
_cell.length_a   1.000
_cell.length_b   1.000
_cell.length_c   1.000
_cell.angle_alpha   90.00
_cell.angle_beta   90.00
_cell.angle_gamma   90.00
#
_symmetry.space_group_name_H-M   'P 1'
#
loop_
_entity.id
_entity.type
_entity.pdbx_description
1 polymer ?
#
loop_
_entity_poly.entity_id
_entity_poly.type
_entity_poly.pdbx_seq_one_letter_code
_entity_poly.pdbx_strand_id
1 'polypeptide(L)'
;PLAMHLGTLLLDYLKTHPHLYTELADKGHYLKTGIENLLQEKGLPFQVHQCGSLLTLFFTDTAISSYDEVKTCSQDMFTTYFHTLYEEGILLAPSPYEAMFLSDAHTKEQLDYVLDKIALALDKVKRL
;
A
#
# COMPACT_ATOMS: atom_id res chain seq x y z
N PRO A 1 -30.57 -10.10 -8.05
CA PRO A 1 -30.45 -11.50 -7.82
C PRO A 1 -29.07 -12.01 -7.56
N LEU A 2 -28.23 -12.36 -8.54
CA LEU A 2 -26.93 -13.00 -8.23
C LEU A 2 -26.01 -12.13 -7.38
N ALA A 3 -25.77 -10.90 -7.77
CA ALA A 3 -24.89 -9.96 -7.05
C ALA A 3 -25.41 -9.68 -5.62
N MET A 4 -26.71 -9.55 -5.44
CA MET A 4 -27.31 -9.35 -4.11
C MET A 4 -27.14 -10.59 -3.22
N HIS A 5 -27.29 -11.79 -3.80
CA HIS A 5 -27.10 -13.03 -3.05
C HIS A 5 -25.62 -13.20 -2.64
N LEU A 6 -24.69 -12.97 -3.55
CA LEU A 6 -23.25 -12.99 -3.24
C LEU A 6 -22.89 -11.96 -2.17
N GLY A 7 -23.43 -10.75 -2.25
CA GLY A 7 -23.24 -9.72 -1.22
C GLY A 7 -23.74 -10.17 0.15
N THR A 8 -24.91 -10.80 0.21
CA THR A 8 -25.44 -11.35 1.47
C THR A 8 -24.52 -12.43 2.05
N LEU A 9 -24.08 -13.37 1.22
CA LEU A 9 -23.15 -14.43 1.64
C LEU A 9 -21.84 -13.86 2.17
N LEU A 10 -21.28 -12.86 1.49
CA LEU A 10 -20.06 -12.19 1.94
C LEU A 10 -20.25 -11.50 3.30
N LEU A 11 -21.36 -10.78 3.48
CA LEU A 11 -21.65 -10.10 4.75
C LEU A 11 -21.86 -11.09 5.90
N ASP A 12 -22.54 -12.21 5.65
CA ASP A 12 -22.71 -13.28 6.63
C ASP A 12 -21.36 -13.94 6.97
N TYR A 13 -20.49 -14.15 5.97
CA TYR A 13 -19.14 -14.65 6.18
C TYR A 13 -18.31 -13.70 7.05
N LEU A 14 -18.27 -12.41 6.73
CA LEU A 14 -17.55 -11.40 7.51
C LEU A 14 -18.06 -11.29 8.95
N LYS A 15 -19.39 -11.37 9.13
CA LYS A 15 -20.01 -11.36 10.45
C LYS A 15 -19.61 -12.54 11.32
N THR A 16 -19.42 -13.72 10.71
CA THR A 16 -19.04 -14.94 11.42
C THR A 16 -17.51 -15.10 11.56
N HIS A 17 -16.71 -14.29 10.85
CA HIS A 17 -15.25 -14.29 10.87
C HIS A 17 -14.67 -12.91 11.21
N PRO A 18 -15.00 -12.34 12.39
CA PRO A 18 -14.57 -10.98 12.75
C PRO A 18 -13.05 -10.82 12.90
N HIS A 19 -12.32 -11.92 13.10
CA HIS A 19 -10.86 -11.96 13.17
C HIS A 19 -10.17 -11.51 11.87
N LEU A 20 -10.85 -11.64 10.71
CA LEU A 20 -10.31 -11.21 9.41
C LEU A 20 -9.91 -9.72 9.40
N TYR A 21 -10.67 -8.87 10.09
CA TYR A 21 -10.34 -7.44 10.15
C TYR A 21 -9.04 -7.18 10.91
N THR A 22 -8.79 -7.94 11.97
CA THR A 22 -7.53 -7.87 12.73
C THR A 22 -6.38 -8.40 11.89
N GLU A 23 -6.53 -9.55 11.26
CA GLU A 23 -5.50 -10.16 10.40
C GLU A 23 -5.14 -9.25 9.21
N LEU A 24 -6.12 -8.61 8.59
CA LEU A 24 -5.90 -7.62 7.53
C LEU A 24 -5.16 -6.37 8.03
N ALA A 25 -5.53 -5.89 9.22
CA ALA A 25 -4.85 -4.75 9.83
C ALA A 25 -3.40 -5.09 10.20
N ASP A 26 -3.14 -6.31 10.68
CA ASP A 26 -1.81 -6.81 11.01
C ASP A 26 -0.92 -6.94 9.75
N LYS A 27 -1.48 -7.47 8.64
CA LYS A 27 -0.79 -7.47 7.34
C LYS A 27 -0.46 -6.05 6.87
N GLY A 28 -1.41 -5.13 7.02
CA GLY A 28 -1.21 -3.71 6.72
C GLY A 28 -0.09 -3.10 7.56
N HIS A 29 -0.10 -3.37 8.87
CA HIS A 29 0.93 -2.89 9.79
C HIS A 29 2.32 -3.46 9.45
N TYR A 30 2.37 -4.75 9.12
CA TYR A 30 3.61 -5.40 8.68
C TYR A 30 4.21 -4.71 7.46
N LEU A 31 3.41 -4.50 6.41
CA LEU A 31 3.87 -3.84 5.18
C LEU A 31 4.26 -2.37 5.44
N LYS A 32 3.44 -1.63 6.22
CA LYS A 32 3.75 -0.26 6.62
C LYS A 32 5.10 -0.16 7.31
N THR A 33 5.31 -0.95 8.36
CA THR A 33 6.56 -0.94 9.13
C THR A 33 7.76 -1.28 8.25
N GLY A 34 7.62 -2.27 7.34
CA GLY A 34 8.65 -2.60 6.38
C GLY A 34 9.00 -1.42 5.47
N ILE A 35 8.01 -0.72 4.94
CA ILE A 35 8.23 0.47 4.09
C ILE A 35 8.89 1.60 4.91
N GLU A 36 8.41 1.87 6.13
CA GLU A 36 8.99 2.91 7.00
C GLU A 36 10.48 2.64 7.32
N ASN A 37 10.83 1.37 7.57
CA ASN A 37 12.22 0.97 7.77
C ASN A 37 13.08 1.24 6.50
N LEU A 38 12.57 0.88 5.32
CA LEU A 38 13.24 1.15 4.05
C LEU A 38 13.44 2.65 3.81
N LEU A 39 12.42 3.47 4.12
CA LEU A 39 12.52 4.92 4.00
C LEU A 39 13.59 5.49 4.93
N GLN A 40 13.63 5.01 6.18
CA GLN A 40 14.64 5.42 7.16
C GLN A 40 16.06 5.02 6.71
N GLU A 41 16.27 3.77 6.29
CA GLU A 41 17.56 3.27 5.82
C GLU A 41 18.08 4.06 4.60
N LYS A 42 17.17 4.44 3.70
CA LYS A 42 17.52 5.19 2.48
C LYS A 42 17.59 6.69 2.70
N GLY A 43 17.19 7.20 3.86
CA GLY A 43 17.14 8.63 4.18
C GLY A 43 16.11 9.38 3.34
N LEU A 44 14.95 8.76 3.05
CA LEU A 44 13.86 9.34 2.28
C LEU A 44 12.79 9.87 3.23
N PRO A 45 12.38 11.16 3.12
CA PRO A 45 11.45 11.79 4.05
C PRO A 45 9.97 11.53 3.71
N PHE A 46 9.69 10.44 2.98
CA PHE A 46 8.33 10.10 2.53
C PHE A 46 7.49 9.54 3.68
N GLN A 47 6.18 9.53 3.49
CA GLN A 47 5.23 9.15 4.52
C GLN A 47 4.36 7.97 4.08
N VAL A 48 4.10 7.06 5.01
CA VAL A 48 3.18 5.94 4.80
C VAL A 48 1.99 6.07 5.73
N HIS A 49 0.80 6.14 5.17
CA HIS A 49 -0.44 6.10 5.92
C HIS A 49 -1.10 4.73 5.79
N GLN A 50 -1.75 4.30 6.87
CA GLN A 50 -2.49 3.04 6.93
C GLN A 50 -3.84 3.23 7.61
N CYS A 51 -4.85 2.57 7.04
CA CYS A 51 -6.16 2.39 7.67
C CYS A 51 -6.61 0.93 7.42
N GLY A 52 -6.52 0.08 8.44
CA GLY A 52 -6.78 -1.36 8.28
C GLY A 52 -5.86 -1.98 7.23
N SER A 53 -6.43 -2.54 6.15
CA SER A 53 -5.71 -3.13 5.03
C SER A 53 -5.36 -2.16 3.90
N LEU A 54 -5.67 -0.89 4.05
CA LEU A 54 -5.39 0.14 3.06
C LEU A 54 -4.11 0.88 3.44
N LEU A 55 -3.21 1.09 2.46
CA LEU A 55 -1.96 1.83 2.64
C LEU A 55 -1.75 2.81 1.50
N THR A 56 -1.09 3.92 1.80
CA THR A 56 -0.62 4.85 0.77
C THR A 56 0.77 5.34 1.13
N LEU A 57 1.69 5.32 0.16
CA LEU A 57 3.00 5.95 0.23
C LEU A 57 2.93 7.30 -0.47
N PHE A 58 3.21 8.37 0.27
CA PHE A 58 3.22 9.74 -0.21
C PHE A 58 4.65 10.23 -0.46
N PHE A 59 4.95 10.64 -1.70
CA PHE A 59 6.26 11.12 -2.13
C PHE A 59 6.42 12.61 -1.83
N THR A 60 6.48 12.94 -0.53
CA THR A 60 6.63 14.30 -0.01
C THR A 60 7.29 14.27 1.38
N ASP A 61 7.96 15.34 1.74
CA ASP A 61 8.51 15.59 3.08
C ASP A 61 7.52 16.35 3.99
N THR A 62 6.41 16.81 3.42
CA THR A 62 5.38 17.56 4.15
C THR A 62 4.36 16.61 4.76
N ALA A 63 3.94 16.90 6.00
CA ALA A 63 2.89 16.11 6.66
C ALA A 63 1.58 16.17 5.86
N ILE A 64 0.99 14.99 5.64
CA ILE A 64 -0.25 14.83 4.89
C ILE A 64 -1.42 14.65 5.86
N SER A 65 -2.37 15.56 5.82
CA SER A 65 -3.62 15.52 6.61
C SER A 65 -4.87 15.87 5.80
N SER A 66 -4.68 16.36 4.58
CA SER A 66 -5.76 16.78 3.69
C SER A 66 -5.49 16.40 2.24
N TYR A 67 -6.56 16.38 1.43
CA TYR A 67 -6.46 16.13 -0.01
C TYR A 67 -5.62 17.20 -0.74
N ASP A 68 -5.68 18.45 -0.28
CA ASP A 68 -4.90 19.53 -0.89
C ASP A 68 -3.38 19.32 -0.70
N GLU A 69 -2.97 18.76 0.42
CA GLU A 69 -1.57 18.38 0.67
C GLU A 69 -1.15 17.18 -0.20
N VAL A 70 -2.03 16.20 -0.44
CA VAL A 70 -1.74 15.08 -1.35
C VAL A 70 -1.42 15.57 -2.76
N LYS A 71 -2.06 16.66 -3.24
CA LYS A 71 -1.79 17.23 -4.56
C LYS A 71 -0.37 17.79 -4.72
N THR A 72 0.33 18.04 -3.61
CA THR A 72 1.72 18.53 -3.63
C THR A 72 2.75 17.41 -3.77
N CYS A 73 2.33 16.14 -3.68
CA CYS A 73 3.22 14.99 -3.83
C CYS A 73 3.80 14.91 -5.24
N SER A 74 5.04 14.42 -5.34
CA SER A 74 5.74 14.29 -6.61
C SER A 74 5.11 13.21 -7.51
N GLN A 75 4.58 13.63 -8.66
CA GLN A 75 4.03 12.73 -9.68
C GLN A 75 5.13 11.92 -10.38
N ASP A 76 6.31 12.51 -10.61
CA ASP A 76 7.43 11.84 -11.28
C ASP A 76 7.99 10.70 -10.42
N MET A 77 8.10 10.93 -9.11
CA MET A 77 8.52 9.89 -8.17
C MET A 77 7.51 8.75 -8.11
N PHE A 78 6.21 9.07 -8.05
CA PHE A 78 5.15 8.06 -8.11
C PHE A 78 5.20 7.26 -9.40
N THR A 79 5.37 7.92 -10.55
CA THR A 79 5.45 7.27 -11.86
C THR A 79 6.61 6.30 -11.92
N THR A 80 7.80 6.69 -11.45
CA THR A 80 8.99 5.84 -11.40
C THR A 80 8.78 4.64 -10.46
N TYR A 81 8.19 4.87 -9.30
CA TYR A 81 7.84 3.84 -8.34
C TYR A 81 6.84 2.83 -8.93
N PHE A 82 5.74 3.33 -9.52
CA PHE A 82 4.70 2.52 -10.15
C PHE A 82 5.26 1.63 -11.25
N HIS A 83 5.99 2.20 -12.22
CA HIS A 83 6.54 1.43 -13.33
C HIS A 83 7.55 0.39 -12.88
N THR A 84 8.39 0.72 -11.89
CA THR A 84 9.35 -0.26 -11.36
C THR A 84 8.63 -1.45 -10.71
N LEU A 85 7.61 -1.22 -9.92
CA LEU A 85 6.84 -2.30 -9.30
C LEU A 85 6.05 -3.10 -10.34
N TYR A 86 5.49 -2.43 -11.35
CA TYR A 86 4.77 -3.09 -12.45
C TYR A 86 5.69 -4.04 -13.25
N GLU A 87 6.92 -3.62 -13.56
CA GLU A 87 7.94 -4.46 -14.22
C GLU A 87 8.32 -5.68 -13.38
N GLU A 88 8.26 -5.56 -12.05
CA GLU A 88 8.51 -6.65 -11.10
C GLU A 88 7.25 -7.48 -10.78
N GLY A 89 6.17 -7.29 -11.53
CA GLY A 89 4.93 -8.07 -11.40
C GLY A 89 4.02 -7.65 -10.25
N ILE A 90 4.21 -6.47 -9.67
CA ILE A 90 3.36 -5.91 -8.62
C ILE A 90 2.45 -4.86 -9.22
N LEU A 91 1.15 -5.14 -9.23
CA LEU A 91 0.14 -4.23 -9.74
C LEU A 91 -0.39 -3.32 -8.63
N LEU A 92 -0.15 -2.04 -8.78
CA LEU A 92 -0.75 -0.98 -7.96
C LEU A 92 -1.85 -0.25 -8.74
N ALA A 93 -2.64 0.57 -8.04
CA ALA A 93 -3.50 1.55 -8.71
C ALA A 93 -2.63 2.56 -9.50
N PRO A 94 -3.01 2.92 -10.73
CA PRO A 94 -2.20 3.80 -11.60
C PRO A 94 -2.34 5.29 -11.23
N SER A 95 -2.69 5.58 -10.00
CA SER A 95 -2.92 6.95 -9.51
C SER A 95 -2.33 7.13 -8.12
N PRO A 96 -1.57 8.21 -7.85
CA PRO A 96 -1.04 8.50 -6.53
C PRO A 96 -2.12 8.87 -5.50
N TYR A 97 -3.36 9.04 -5.95
CA TYR A 97 -4.51 9.36 -5.11
C TYR A 97 -5.28 8.13 -4.64
N GLU A 98 -4.87 6.94 -5.06
CA GLU A 98 -5.51 5.68 -4.72
C GLU A 98 -4.67 4.91 -3.70
N ALA A 99 -5.36 4.22 -2.79
CA ALA A 99 -4.70 3.38 -1.80
C ALA A 99 -4.32 2.01 -2.38
N MET A 100 -3.25 1.43 -1.87
CA MET A 100 -2.96 0.00 -2.02
C MET A 100 -3.90 -0.80 -1.13
N PHE A 101 -4.39 -1.93 -1.63
CA PHE A 101 -5.31 -2.81 -0.92
C PHE A 101 -4.65 -4.16 -0.65
N LEU A 102 -4.69 -4.58 0.61
CA LEU A 102 -4.35 -5.95 0.97
C LEU A 102 -5.62 -6.79 1.10
N SER A 103 -5.52 -8.04 0.68
CA SER A 103 -6.57 -9.04 0.86
C SER A 103 -6.11 -10.13 1.83
N ASP A 104 -7.05 -10.94 2.30
CA ASP A 104 -6.75 -12.08 3.16
C ASP A 104 -5.87 -13.13 2.46
N ALA A 105 -5.97 -13.22 1.13
CA ALA A 105 -5.17 -14.15 0.32
C ALA A 105 -3.66 -13.80 0.26
N HIS A 106 -3.25 -12.58 0.58
CA HIS A 106 -1.83 -12.24 0.59
C HIS A 106 -1.10 -12.95 1.72
N THR A 107 -0.07 -13.73 1.36
CA THR A 107 0.79 -14.43 2.31
C THR A 107 1.94 -13.53 2.79
N LYS A 108 2.58 -13.94 3.88
CA LYS A 108 3.76 -13.22 4.39
C LYS A 108 4.90 -13.21 3.36
N GLU A 109 5.15 -14.30 2.68
CA GLU A 109 6.18 -14.43 1.65
C GLU A 109 5.93 -13.47 0.48
N GLN A 110 4.66 -13.26 0.11
CA GLN A 110 4.30 -12.28 -0.91
C GLN A 110 4.54 -10.85 -0.41
N LEU A 111 4.25 -10.55 0.86
CA LEU A 111 4.52 -9.23 1.44
C LEU A 111 6.03 -8.97 1.55
N ASP A 112 6.84 -9.98 1.90
CA ASP A 112 8.29 -9.90 1.90
C ASP A 112 8.83 -9.61 0.49
N TYR A 113 8.31 -10.31 -0.52
CA TYR A 113 8.64 -10.04 -1.92
C TYR A 113 8.30 -8.60 -2.33
N VAL A 114 7.11 -8.11 -1.94
CA VAL A 114 6.69 -6.73 -2.20
C VAL A 114 7.65 -5.73 -1.56
N LEU A 115 8.09 -5.96 -0.32
CA LEU A 115 9.07 -5.10 0.36
C LEU A 115 10.42 -5.07 -0.36
N ASP A 116 10.92 -6.21 -0.83
CA ASP A 116 12.15 -6.27 -1.62
C ASP A 116 12.05 -5.44 -2.91
N LYS A 117 10.89 -5.49 -3.59
CA LYS A 117 10.67 -4.72 -4.82
C LYS A 117 10.41 -3.24 -4.55
N ILE A 118 9.79 -2.91 -3.44
CA ILE A 118 9.69 -1.52 -2.97
C ILE A 118 11.08 -0.95 -2.70
N ALA A 119 11.99 -1.71 -2.08
CA ALA A 119 13.36 -1.27 -1.85
C ALA A 119 14.06 -0.90 -3.17
N LEU A 120 13.91 -1.73 -4.22
CA LEU A 120 14.43 -1.47 -5.56
C LEU A 120 13.81 -0.21 -6.18
N ALA A 121 12.48 -0.05 -6.07
CA ALA A 121 11.77 1.11 -6.61
C ALA A 121 12.21 2.41 -5.92
N LEU A 122 12.36 2.39 -4.60
CA LEU A 122 12.84 3.55 -3.83
C LEU A 122 14.28 3.94 -4.19
N ASP A 123 15.15 2.98 -4.55
CA ASP A 123 16.50 3.28 -5.04
C ASP A 123 16.48 4.01 -6.39
N LYS A 124 15.53 3.69 -7.27
CA LYS A 124 15.34 4.43 -8.53
C LYS A 124 14.77 5.83 -8.28
N VAL A 125 13.77 5.94 -7.39
CA VAL A 125 13.17 7.23 -7.00
C VAL A 125 14.20 8.17 -6.39
N LYS A 126 15.11 7.66 -5.55
CA LYS A 126 16.17 8.46 -4.89
C LYS A 126 17.15 9.12 -5.87
N ARG A 127 17.20 8.65 -7.12
CA ARG A 127 18.12 9.16 -8.17
C ARG A 127 17.49 10.28 -9.02
N LEU A 128 16.20 10.56 -8.81
CA LEU A 128 15.50 11.69 -9.44
C LEU A 128 15.83 13.01 -8.73
#